data_baff4a41f0e149054289dadec01e2ba9
#
_entry.id   baff4a41f0e149054289dadec01e2ba9
#
_cell.length_a   1.000
_cell.length_b   1.000
_cell.length_c   1.000
_cell.angle_alpha   90.00
_cell.angle_beta   90.00
_cell.angle_gamma   90.00
#
_symmetry.space_group_name_H-M   'P 1'
#
loop_
_entity.id
_entity.type
_entity.pdbx_description
1 polymer ?
#
loop_
_entity_poly.entity_id
_entity_poly.type
_entity_poly.pdbx_seq_one_letter_code
_entity_poly.pdbx_strand_id
1 'polypeptide(L)'
;MLHSAELDWDDTVLPFQLDKSDMRGRVARLDGVLSGVLKQHAYPPVVEALVAEMTLLTALIGQTVKLRWKLSLQVQSKGAVRMIATDYYGPENEGDAARIRAYASFDAEKLTTANPMDQIGEGYFAILIDQGEGTQPYQGITPLSGTSLSESAEAYFAQSEQLPTKFTLSYGRATEPGVAEHWRAGGIMLQHMPKASPFVAAEGGTGEAGLLVAADLVSGETEENWTRVNFHLDTVEDLELIGPTITPATLLTRLFHEENPRIFDAQRVEFGCSCSEEKVRQSLSIYSAKDIETMTTEAGTVTADCQFCGAHYVLDAKTVGFDAADG
;
A
#
# COMPACT_ATOMS: atom_id res chain seq x y z
N MET A 1 7.59 -34.20 -11.53
CA MET A 1 7.32 -34.18 -10.07
C MET A 1 8.19 -33.07 -9.50
N LEU A 2 7.65 -31.87 -9.44
CA LEU A 2 8.31 -30.75 -8.76
C LEU A 2 8.19 -31.04 -7.26
N HIS A 3 9.33 -31.24 -6.60
CA HIS A 3 9.40 -31.23 -5.15
C HIS A 3 8.77 -29.92 -4.70
N SER A 4 7.72 -30.00 -3.88
CA SER A 4 7.23 -28.91 -3.08
C SER A 4 8.31 -28.54 -2.07
N ALA A 5 9.28 -27.72 -2.47
CA ALA A 5 9.93 -26.85 -1.52
C ALA A 5 8.78 -26.12 -0.84
N GLU A 6 8.70 -26.19 0.49
CA GLU A 6 7.74 -25.40 1.27
C GLU A 6 7.86 -23.95 0.77
N LEU A 7 6.86 -23.51 0.00
CA LEU A 7 6.80 -22.11 -0.40
C LEU A 7 6.63 -21.35 0.91
N ASP A 8 7.62 -20.57 1.25
CA ASP A 8 7.50 -19.57 2.28
C ASP A 8 6.47 -18.56 1.77
N TRP A 9 5.29 -18.56 2.40
CA TRP A 9 4.18 -17.71 2.00
C TRP A 9 4.28 -16.31 2.58
N ASP A 10 5.27 -16.05 3.41
CA ASP A 10 5.56 -14.71 3.90
C ASP A 10 6.18 -13.86 2.78
N ASP A 11 5.92 -12.57 2.81
CA ASP A 11 6.32 -11.61 1.79
C ASP A 11 5.88 -11.99 0.37
N THR A 12 4.61 -12.42 0.26
CA THR A 12 3.99 -12.78 -1.02
C THR A 12 2.61 -12.15 -1.19
N VAL A 13 2.22 -11.95 -2.44
CA VAL A 13 0.86 -11.60 -2.85
C VAL A 13 0.35 -12.66 -3.82
N LEU A 14 -0.71 -13.35 -3.43
CA LEU A 14 -1.34 -14.43 -4.18
C LEU A 14 -2.62 -13.96 -4.83
N PRO A 15 -2.68 -13.82 -6.17
CA PRO A 15 -3.91 -13.48 -6.88
C PRO A 15 -4.85 -14.67 -6.97
N PHE A 16 -6.15 -14.41 -6.93
CA PHE A 16 -7.18 -15.41 -7.17
C PHE A 16 -8.39 -14.83 -7.88
N GLN A 17 -9.25 -15.68 -8.38
CA GLN A 17 -10.50 -15.32 -9.04
C GLN A 17 -11.62 -16.28 -8.64
N LEU A 18 -12.81 -15.71 -8.43
CA LEU A 18 -14.07 -16.43 -8.18
C LEU A 18 -14.95 -16.25 -9.43
N ASP A 19 -14.82 -17.20 -10.36
CA ASP A 19 -15.45 -17.10 -11.69
C ASP A 19 -16.98 -17.10 -11.61
N LYS A 20 -17.59 -17.80 -10.62
CA LYS A 20 -19.04 -17.87 -10.45
C LYS A 20 -19.68 -16.56 -10.04
N SER A 21 -18.93 -15.74 -9.32
CA SER A 21 -19.41 -14.48 -8.74
C SER A 21 -18.80 -13.24 -9.42
N ASP A 22 -18.07 -13.42 -10.54
CA ASP A 22 -17.37 -12.35 -11.26
C ASP A 22 -16.48 -11.49 -10.34
N MET A 23 -15.73 -12.14 -9.44
CA MET A 23 -14.86 -11.47 -8.51
C MET A 23 -13.41 -11.89 -8.69
N ARG A 24 -12.52 -10.96 -8.41
CA ARG A 24 -11.09 -11.22 -8.30
C ARG A 24 -10.59 -10.76 -6.95
N GLY A 25 -9.53 -11.35 -6.47
CA GLY A 25 -8.95 -10.95 -5.20
C GLY A 25 -7.47 -11.21 -5.13
N ARG A 26 -6.89 -10.82 -4.00
CA ARG A 26 -5.49 -11.05 -3.63
C ARG A 26 -5.41 -11.36 -2.16
N VAL A 27 -4.52 -12.27 -1.81
CA VAL A 27 -4.11 -12.50 -0.42
C VAL A 27 -2.66 -12.07 -0.31
N ALA A 28 -2.34 -11.22 0.65
CA ALA A 28 -0.97 -10.83 0.94
C ALA A 28 -0.61 -11.21 2.38
N ARG A 29 0.64 -11.60 2.58
CA ARG A 29 1.29 -11.74 3.88
C ARG A 29 2.61 -11.02 3.87
N LEU A 30 2.89 -10.28 4.93
CA LEU A 30 4.10 -9.48 5.08
C LEU A 30 4.75 -9.74 6.44
N ASP A 31 6.05 -10.02 6.42
CA ASP A 31 6.91 -10.21 7.59
C ASP A 31 8.24 -9.45 7.40
N GLY A 32 9.13 -9.98 6.56
CA GLY A 32 10.42 -9.37 6.26
C GLY A 32 10.29 -7.98 5.62
N VAL A 33 9.27 -7.76 4.78
CA VAL A 33 8.95 -6.43 4.22
C VAL A 33 8.66 -5.43 5.33
N LEU A 34 7.80 -5.77 6.31
CA LEU A 34 7.48 -4.89 7.42
C LEU A 34 8.70 -4.62 8.30
N SER A 35 9.46 -5.66 8.62
CA SER A 35 10.74 -5.52 9.33
C SER A 35 11.71 -4.61 8.56
N GLY A 36 11.78 -4.73 7.24
CA GLY A 36 12.59 -3.89 6.37
C GLY A 36 12.16 -2.42 6.37
N VAL A 37 10.85 -2.17 6.35
CA VAL A 37 10.27 -0.81 6.38
C VAL A 37 10.44 -0.18 7.75
N LEU A 38 10.02 -0.85 8.81
CA LEU A 38 9.91 -0.26 10.15
C LEU A 38 11.27 0.01 10.80
N LYS A 39 12.29 -0.80 10.51
CA LYS A 39 13.65 -0.60 11.05
C LYS A 39 14.33 0.68 10.53
N GLN A 40 13.82 1.31 9.49
CA GLN A 40 14.42 2.53 8.94
C GLN A 40 14.18 3.75 9.84
N HIS A 41 13.17 3.69 10.71
CA HIS A 41 12.76 4.77 11.59
C HIS A 41 12.37 4.26 12.96
N ALA A 42 12.58 5.08 14.00
CA ALA A 42 12.13 4.80 15.34
C ALA A 42 10.67 5.28 15.54
N TYR A 43 9.74 4.61 14.88
CA TYR A 43 8.32 4.94 15.02
C TYR A 43 7.76 4.52 16.37
N PRO A 44 6.88 5.33 17.01
CA PRO A 44 6.05 4.87 18.10
C PRO A 44 5.07 3.77 17.63
N PRO A 45 4.66 2.84 18.51
CA PRO A 45 3.81 1.70 18.12
C PRO A 45 2.52 2.06 17.37
N VAL A 46 1.92 3.20 17.70
CA VAL A 46 0.70 3.69 17.03
C VAL A 46 0.96 4.11 15.58
N VAL A 47 2.17 4.62 15.30
CA VAL A 47 2.60 4.98 13.93
C VAL A 47 3.04 3.73 13.16
N GLU A 48 3.75 2.78 13.84
CA GLU A 48 4.09 1.48 13.24
C GLU A 48 2.85 0.75 12.72
N ALA A 49 1.75 0.76 13.49
CA ALA A 49 0.49 0.15 13.09
C ALA A 49 -0.07 0.74 11.79
N LEU A 50 -0.10 2.08 11.68
CA LEU A 50 -0.55 2.78 10.46
C LEU A 50 0.36 2.51 9.25
N VAL A 51 1.67 2.46 9.47
CA VAL A 51 2.64 2.12 8.41
C VAL A 51 2.47 0.67 7.99
N ALA A 52 2.21 -0.25 8.91
CA ALA A 52 1.95 -1.66 8.60
C ALA A 52 0.68 -1.83 7.76
N GLU A 53 -0.43 -1.19 8.16
CA GLU A 53 -1.68 -1.20 7.40
C GLU A 53 -1.48 -0.65 5.99
N MET A 54 -0.83 0.52 5.87
CA MET A 54 -0.60 1.16 4.57
C MET A 54 0.34 0.34 3.68
N THR A 55 1.35 -0.33 4.26
CA THR A 55 2.26 -1.22 3.52
C THR A 55 1.51 -2.44 2.98
N LEU A 56 0.61 -3.03 3.78
CA LEU A 56 -0.22 -4.15 3.37
C LEU A 56 -1.20 -3.75 2.25
N LEU A 57 -1.89 -2.62 2.38
CA LEU A 57 -2.73 -2.06 1.32
C LEU A 57 -1.92 -1.86 0.03
N THR A 58 -0.70 -1.37 0.14
CA THR A 58 0.20 -1.16 -1.01
C THR A 58 0.57 -2.46 -1.70
N ALA A 59 0.83 -3.53 -0.96
CA ALA A 59 1.08 -4.86 -1.51
C ALA A 59 -0.13 -5.39 -2.28
N LEU A 60 -1.33 -5.29 -1.69
CA LEU A 60 -2.58 -5.77 -2.28
C LEU A 60 -2.96 -4.98 -3.54
N ILE A 61 -2.88 -3.65 -3.50
CA ILE A 61 -3.26 -2.77 -4.60
C ILE A 61 -2.21 -2.78 -5.70
N GLY A 62 -0.92 -2.77 -5.36
CA GLY A 62 0.18 -2.67 -6.31
C GLY A 62 0.16 -3.74 -7.39
N GLN A 63 -0.27 -4.95 -7.06
CA GLN A 63 -0.38 -6.04 -8.02
C GLN A 63 -1.64 -5.98 -8.91
N THR A 64 -2.57 -5.05 -8.69
CA THR A 64 -3.78 -4.91 -9.52
C THR A 64 -3.49 -4.38 -10.92
N VAL A 65 -2.41 -3.65 -11.07
CA VAL A 65 -2.02 -2.95 -12.29
C VAL A 65 -0.73 -3.57 -12.83
N LYS A 66 -0.64 -3.78 -14.14
CA LYS A 66 0.64 -4.10 -14.78
C LYS A 66 1.50 -2.82 -14.78
N LEU A 67 2.15 -2.58 -13.66
CA LEU A 67 2.98 -1.41 -13.47
C LEU A 67 4.32 -1.59 -14.19
N ARG A 68 4.64 -0.64 -15.06
CA ARG A 68 5.99 -0.52 -15.62
C ARG A 68 6.93 0.24 -14.68
N TRP A 69 6.37 1.10 -13.79
CA TRP A 69 7.15 1.97 -12.93
C TRP A 69 6.71 1.90 -11.48
N LYS A 70 5.72 2.70 -11.08
CA LYS A 70 5.44 2.90 -9.66
C LYS A 70 3.96 3.16 -9.40
N LEU A 71 3.46 2.55 -8.34
CA LEU A 71 2.22 2.96 -7.67
C LEU A 71 2.61 3.56 -6.32
N SER A 72 2.03 4.70 -5.97
CA SER A 72 2.16 5.32 -4.65
C SER A 72 0.80 5.45 -4.01
N LEU A 73 0.71 5.06 -2.74
CA LEU A 73 -0.41 5.42 -1.88
C LEU A 73 0.05 6.53 -0.93
N GLN A 74 -0.81 7.51 -0.72
CA GLN A 74 -0.53 8.62 0.18
C GLN A 74 -1.74 8.93 1.06
N VAL A 75 -1.47 9.16 2.32
CA VAL A 75 -2.38 9.80 3.26
C VAL A 75 -1.78 11.14 3.64
N GLN A 76 -2.54 12.21 3.54
CA GLN A 76 -2.19 13.50 4.11
C GLN A 76 -3.31 13.95 5.04
N SER A 77 -2.94 14.44 6.20
CA SER A 77 -3.89 14.78 7.24
C SER A 77 -3.47 15.97 8.10
N LYS A 78 -4.42 16.46 8.89
CA LYS A 78 -4.21 17.53 9.87
C LYS A 78 -3.92 17.01 11.27
N GLY A 79 -3.94 15.69 11.48
CA GLY A 79 -3.71 15.04 12.77
C GLY A 79 -2.27 15.05 13.23
N ALA A 80 -1.98 14.25 14.28
CA ALA A 80 -0.63 14.03 14.77
C ALA A 80 0.25 13.32 13.71
N VAL A 81 -0.28 12.34 12.99
CA VAL A 81 0.36 11.76 11.81
C VAL A 81 -0.05 12.59 10.60
N ARG A 82 0.88 13.34 10.05
CA ARG A 82 0.63 14.33 8.99
C ARG A 82 0.64 13.74 7.59
N MET A 83 1.46 12.71 7.39
CA MET A 83 1.61 12.05 6.09
C MET A 83 2.04 10.59 6.30
N ILE A 84 1.46 9.71 5.48
CA ILE A 84 2.00 8.37 5.25
C ILE A 84 2.14 8.22 3.75
N ALA A 85 3.30 7.80 3.28
CA ALA A 85 3.57 7.55 1.87
C ALA A 85 4.15 6.15 1.71
N THR A 86 3.62 5.41 0.76
CA THR A 86 4.13 4.10 0.39
C THR A 86 4.27 4.00 -1.12
N ASP A 87 5.31 3.33 -1.58
CA ASP A 87 5.54 3.09 -3.00
C ASP A 87 5.64 1.58 -3.26
N TYR A 88 5.04 1.13 -4.35
CA TYR A 88 5.19 -0.20 -4.92
C TYR A 88 5.86 -0.09 -6.29
N TYR A 89 6.93 -0.82 -6.47
CA TYR A 89 7.63 -0.98 -7.75
C TYR A 89 7.40 -2.41 -8.24
N GLY A 90 6.82 -2.55 -9.41
CA GLY A 90 6.66 -3.86 -10.04
C GLY A 90 8.00 -4.56 -10.29
N PRO A 91 8.00 -5.90 -10.47
CA PRO A 91 9.21 -6.63 -10.80
C PRO A 91 9.78 -6.15 -12.15
N GLU A 92 11.11 -6.05 -12.23
CA GLU A 92 11.81 -5.61 -13.45
C GLU A 92 11.85 -6.75 -14.47
N ASN A 93 12.02 -8.00 -13.99
CA ASN A 93 12.01 -9.20 -14.81
C ASN A 93 11.06 -10.25 -14.23
N GLU A 94 10.72 -11.26 -15.04
CA GLU A 94 9.92 -12.38 -14.58
C GLU A 94 10.69 -13.15 -13.48
N GLY A 95 10.01 -13.37 -12.34
CA GLY A 95 10.58 -14.03 -11.17
C GLY A 95 11.26 -13.11 -10.15
N ASP A 96 11.48 -11.83 -10.49
CA ASP A 96 11.97 -10.85 -9.52
C ASP A 96 10.88 -10.53 -8.47
N ALA A 97 11.31 -10.11 -7.28
CA ALA A 97 10.41 -9.58 -6.28
C ALA A 97 9.98 -8.16 -6.66
N ALA A 98 8.70 -7.84 -6.38
CA ALA A 98 8.28 -6.44 -6.38
C ALA A 98 8.82 -5.76 -5.11
N ARG A 99 9.08 -4.45 -5.19
CA ARG A 99 9.69 -3.71 -4.09
C ARG A 99 8.70 -2.75 -3.46
N ILE A 100 8.68 -2.72 -2.13
CA ILE A 100 7.83 -1.82 -1.35
C ILE A 100 8.71 -1.00 -0.41
N ARG A 101 8.37 0.29 -0.27
CA ARG A 101 8.93 1.18 0.75
C ARG A 101 7.83 2.03 1.35
N ALA A 102 8.01 2.43 2.60
CA ALA A 102 7.05 3.28 3.30
C ALA A 102 7.76 4.32 4.18
N TYR A 103 7.06 5.42 4.42
CA TYR A 103 7.48 6.50 5.29
C TYR A 103 6.28 7.17 5.94
N ALA A 104 6.40 7.58 7.20
CA ALA A 104 5.42 8.40 7.89
C ALA A 104 6.05 9.61 8.54
N SER A 105 5.37 10.76 8.43
CA SER A 105 5.71 12.01 9.11
C SER A 105 4.68 12.28 10.22
N PHE A 106 5.15 12.54 11.42
CA PHE A 106 4.28 12.74 12.58
C PHE A 106 4.84 13.80 13.53
N ASP A 107 3.96 14.33 14.38
CA ASP A 107 4.28 15.25 15.46
C ASP A 107 4.22 14.47 16.79
N ALA A 108 5.40 14.15 17.34
CA ALA A 108 5.51 13.29 18.52
C ALA A 108 4.80 13.87 19.76
N GLU A 109 4.70 15.20 19.86
CA GLU A 109 4.07 15.88 21.01
C GLU A 109 2.54 15.77 20.98
N LYS A 110 1.95 15.54 19.79
CA LYS A 110 0.51 15.40 19.59
C LYS A 110 0.03 13.97 19.57
N LEU A 111 0.94 12.99 19.52
CA LEU A 111 0.55 11.58 19.54
C LEU A 111 -0.13 11.23 20.85
N THR A 112 -1.19 10.44 20.75
CA THR A 112 -1.90 9.84 21.88
C THR A 112 -1.72 8.32 21.88
N THR A 113 -2.06 7.67 22.97
CA THR A 113 -2.08 6.18 23.06
C THR A 113 -3.38 5.58 22.58
N ALA A 114 -4.24 6.37 21.95
CA ALA A 114 -5.53 5.98 21.40
C ALA A 114 -5.36 5.10 20.14
N ASN A 115 -6.49 4.77 19.51
CA ASN A 115 -6.52 4.04 18.26
C ASN A 115 -5.61 4.71 17.19
N PRO A 116 -4.87 3.93 16.38
CA PRO A 116 -4.03 4.47 15.31
C PRO A 116 -4.76 5.46 14.39
N MET A 117 -6.01 5.19 14.01
CA MET A 117 -6.77 6.09 13.12
C MET A 117 -7.05 7.45 13.76
N ASP A 118 -7.16 7.54 15.09
CA ASP A 118 -7.38 8.81 15.80
C ASP A 118 -6.20 9.78 15.66
N GLN A 119 -5.01 9.27 15.27
CA GLN A 119 -3.81 10.10 15.03
C GLN A 119 -3.86 10.84 13.68
N ILE A 120 -4.76 10.45 12.78
CA ILE A 120 -4.81 10.97 11.41
C ILE A 120 -5.68 12.23 11.32
N GLY A 121 -6.91 12.22 11.78
CA GLY A 121 -7.84 13.37 11.67
C GLY A 121 -8.28 13.63 10.23
N GLU A 122 -8.76 14.86 9.95
CA GLU A 122 -9.21 15.24 8.61
C GLU A 122 -8.07 15.22 7.60
N GLY A 123 -8.35 14.72 6.40
CA GLY A 123 -7.35 14.63 5.35
C GLY A 123 -7.85 13.95 4.08
N TYR A 124 -6.93 13.42 3.31
CA TYR A 124 -7.25 12.71 2.08
C TYR A 124 -6.37 11.47 1.89
N PHE A 125 -6.95 10.51 1.17
CA PHE A 125 -6.29 9.34 0.64
C PHE A 125 -6.08 9.53 -0.85
N ALA A 126 -4.88 9.25 -1.35
CA ALA A 126 -4.54 9.39 -2.76
C ALA A 126 -3.84 8.15 -3.31
N ILE A 127 -4.17 7.78 -4.54
CA ILE A 127 -3.44 6.80 -5.34
C ILE A 127 -2.82 7.52 -6.54
N LEU A 128 -1.51 7.33 -6.71
CA LEU A 128 -0.76 7.85 -7.85
C LEU A 128 -0.17 6.67 -8.62
N ILE A 129 -0.38 6.65 -9.93
CA ILE A 129 0.19 5.63 -10.82
C ILE A 129 1.10 6.34 -11.81
N ASP A 130 2.39 6.06 -11.72
CA ASP A 130 3.41 6.52 -12.65
C ASP A 130 3.75 5.37 -13.59
N GLN A 131 3.55 5.59 -14.90
CA GLN A 131 3.81 4.59 -15.94
C GLN A 131 5.13 4.85 -16.69
N GLY A 132 5.91 5.82 -16.24
CA GLY A 132 7.24 6.12 -16.74
C GLY A 132 7.31 7.28 -17.72
N GLU A 133 8.51 7.46 -18.28
CA GLU A 133 8.82 8.58 -19.16
C GLU A 133 7.83 8.71 -20.31
N GLY A 134 7.40 9.93 -20.56
CA GLY A 134 6.46 10.27 -21.63
C GLY A 134 4.98 10.03 -21.31
N THR A 135 4.65 9.57 -20.10
CA THR A 135 3.27 9.42 -19.64
C THR A 135 2.93 10.47 -18.59
N GLN A 136 1.66 10.91 -18.55
CA GLN A 136 1.19 11.71 -17.44
C GLN A 136 0.81 10.75 -16.28
N PRO A 137 1.31 10.98 -15.06
CA PRO A 137 0.89 10.20 -13.91
C PRO A 137 -0.61 10.32 -13.69
N TYR A 138 -1.26 9.18 -13.46
CA TYR A 138 -2.64 9.18 -12.99
C TYR A 138 -2.66 9.49 -11.49
N GLN A 139 -3.59 10.33 -11.05
CA GLN A 139 -3.82 10.64 -9.65
C GLN A 139 -5.32 10.67 -9.36
N GLY A 140 -5.74 9.87 -8.38
CA GLY A 140 -7.05 9.95 -7.78
C GLY A 140 -6.94 10.31 -6.30
N ILE A 141 -7.86 11.14 -5.83
CA ILE A 141 -7.86 11.67 -4.45
C ILE A 141 -9.28 11.59 -3.90
N THR A 142 -9.44 11.06 -2.68
CA THR A 142 -10.71 11.08 -1.93
C THR A 142 -10.50 11.58 -0.52
N PRO A 143 -11.49 12.20 0.12
CA PRO A 143 -11.43 12.47 1.55
C PRO A 143 -11.20 11.17 2.34
N LEU A 144 -10.48 11.27 3.45
CA LEU A 144 -10.41 10.17 4.41
C LEU A 144 -11.81 9.92 4.99
N SER A 145 -12.16 8.66 5.12
CA SER A 145 -13.47 8.22 5.62
C SER A 145 -13.33 6.91 6.40
N GLY A 146 -14.32 6.64 7.23
CA GLY A 146 -14.37 5.41 8.01
C GLY A 146 -13.41 5.39 9.21
N THR A 147 -13.21 4.20 9.75
CA THR A 147 -12.47 3.95 10.99
C THR A 147 -11.08 3.33 10.77
N SER A 148 -10.67 3.18 9.49
CA SER A 148 -9.39 2.60 9.08
C SER A 148 -8.90 3.18 7.75
N LEU A 149 -7.63 2.96 7.44
CA LEU A 149 -7.07 3.31 6.11
C LEU A 149 -7.64 2.40 5.01
N SER A 150 -7.97 1.16 5.35
CA SER A 150 -8.62 0.23 4.43
C SER A 150 -10.01 0.69 4.01
N GLU A 151 -10.82 1.22 4.92
CA GLU A 151 -12.12 1.80 4.58
C GLU A 151 -11.98 3.06 3.70
N SER A 152 -10.97 3.89 3.94
CA SER A 152 -10.65 5.01 3.06
C SER A 152 -10.23 4.54 1.65
N ALA A 153 -9.50 3.43 1.55
CA ALA A 153 -9.16 2.81 0.26
C ALA A 153 -10.39 2.21 -0.44
N GLU A 154 -11.32 1.59 0.30
CA GLU A 154 -12.61 1.11 -0.24
C GLU A 154 -13.42 2.27 -0.84
N ALA A 155 -13.53 3.38 -0.10
CA ALA A 155 -14.19 4.59 -0.58
C ALA A 155 -13.51 5.17 -1.83
N TYR A 156 -12.17 5.13 -1.89
CA TYR A 156 -11.43 5.52 -3.09
C TYR A 156 -11.84 4.67 -4.31
N PHE A 157 -11.83 3.35 -4.18
CA PHE A 157 -12.19 2.46 -5.30
C PHE A 157 -13.65 2.65 -5.75
N ALA A 158 -14.57 2.83 -4.81
CA ALA A 158 -15.96 3.08 -5.13
C ALA A 158 -16.14 4.43 -5.84
N GLN A 159 -15.51 5.49 -5.31
CA GLN A 159 -15.72 6.87 -5.79
C GLN A 159 -14.97 7.16 -7.09
N SER A 160 -13.70 6.75 -7.19
CA SER A 160 -12.81 7.12 -8.31
C SER A 160 -12.79 6.09 -9.42
N GLU A 161 -12.83 4.79 -9.07
CA GLU A 161 -12.72 3.69 -10.02
C GLU A 161 -14.07 3.04 -10.34
N GLN A 162 -15.11 3.33 -9.56
CA GLN A 162 -16.42 2.67 -9.63
C GLN A 162 -16.32 1.14 -9.54
N LEU A 163 -15.38 0.66 -8.73
CA LEU A 163 -15.12 -0.75 -8.50
C LEU A 163 -15.48 -1.12 -7.06
N PRO A 164 -16.54 -1.92 -6.84
CA PRO A 164 -16.81 -2.49 -5.53
C PRO A 164 -15.59 -3.24 -5.03
N THR A 165 -15.01 -2.77 -3.94
CA THR A 165 -13.78 -3.31 -3.36
C THR A 165 -13.96 -3.47 -1.87
N LYS A 166 -13.46 -4.59 -1.32
CA LYS A 166 -13.43 -4.88 0.12
C LYS A 166 -12.02 -5.28 0.51
N PHE A 167 -11.57 -4.73 1.64
CA PHE A 167 -10.34 -5.14 2.29
C PHE A 167 -10.66 -5.75 3.66
N THR A 168 -10.07 -6.91 3.95
CA THR A 168 -10.05 -7.51 5.28
C THR A 168 -8.60 -7.68 5.67
N LEU A 169 -8.15 -6.91 6.64
CA LEU A 169 -6.74 -6.78 7.02
C LEU A 169 -6.56 -7.11 8.49
N SER A 170 -5.45 -7.75 8.80
CA SER A 170 -4.96 -7.92 10.17
C SER A 170 -3.47 -7.64 10.23
N TYR A 171 -3.03 -6.95 11.27
CA TYR A 171 -1.63 -6.65 11.52
C TYR A 171 -1.38 -6.51 13.01
N GLY A 172 -0.20 -6.93 13.43
CA GLY A 172 0.16 -6.91 14.84
C GLY A 172 1.58 -7.36 15.09
N ARG A 173 1.98 -7.29 16.36
CA ARG A 173 3.28 -7.78 16.80
C ARG A 173 3.20 -9.27 17.10
N ALA A 174 4.08 -10.03 16.47
CA ALA A 174 4.26 -11.45 16.69
C ALA A 174 5.40 -11.68 17.67
N THR A 175 5.20 -12.64 18.57
CA THR A 175 6.23 -13.12 19.50
C THR A 175 6.42 -14.61 19.29
N GLU A 176 7.59 -14.99 18.81
CA GLU A 176 7.95 -16.39 18.58
C GLU A 176 9.12 -16.79 19.49
N PRO A 177 9.18 -18.05 19.98
CA PRO A 177 10.28 -18.50 20.81
C PRO A 177 11.65 -18.35 20.11
N GLY A 178 12.54 -17.56 20.69
CA GLY A 178 13.89 -17.34 20.15
C GLY A 178 14.00 -16.28 19.06
N VAL A 179 12.91 -15.64 18.67
CA VAL A 179 12.86 -14.53 17.71
C VAL A 179 12.49 -13.24 18.47
N ALA A 180 13.12 -12.14 18.11
CA ALA A 180 12.71 -10.83 18.64
C ALA A 180 11.29 -10.50 18.16
N GLU A 181 10.52 -9.79 19.00
CA GLU A 181 9.19 -9.30 18.62
C GLU A 181 9.28 -8.49 17.32
N HIS A 182 8.40 -8.81 16.38
CA HIS A 182 8.37 -8.18 15.07
C HIS A 182 6.93 -8.01 14.57
N TRP A 183 6.72 -7.16 13.59
CA TRP A 183 5.42 -6.96 12.99
C TRP A 183 5.14 -7.99 11.89
N ARG A 184 3.93 -8.51 11.91
CA ARG A 184 3.36 -9.33 10.81
C ARG A 184 2.06 -8.70 10.36
N ALA A 185 1.75 -8.82 9.08
CA ALA A 185 0.49 -8.41 8.51
C ALA A 185 0.00 -9.42 7.48
N GLY A 186 -1.32 -9.54 7.37
CA GLY A 186 -1.95 -10.34 6.35
C GLY A 186 -3.29 -9.77 5.98
N GLY A 187 -3.71 -9.97 4.74
CA GLY A 187 -4.99 -9.43 4.30
C GLY A 187 -5.47 -9.98 2.98
N ILE A 188 -6.76 -9.78 2.76
CA ILE A 188 -7.45 -10.12 1.53
C ILE A 188 -8.06 -8.86 0.96
N MET A 189 -7.82 -8.63 -0.33
CA MET A 189 -8.54 -7.67 -1.17
C MET A 189 -9.50 -8.45 -2.07
N LEU A 190 -10.75 -8.04 -2.13
CA LEU A 190 -11.76 -8.57 -3.01
C LEU A 190 -12.32 -7.45 -3.88
N GLN A 191 -12.44 -7.67 -5.18
CA GLN A 191 -13.03 -6.72 -6.12
C GLN A 191 -14.04 -7.40 -7.02
N HIS A 192 -15.18 -6.75 -7.22
CA HIS A 192 -16.11 -7.14 -8.28
C HIS A 192 -15.54 -6.75 -9.65
N MET A 193 -15.71 -7.64 -10.64
CA MET A 193 -15.35 -7.38 -12.03
C MET A 193 -16.62 -7.12 -12.85
N PRO A 194 -16.90 -5.90 -13.25
CA PRO A 194 -18.08 -5.63 -14.09
C PRO A 194 -17.93 -6.31 -15.44
N LYS A 195 -18.97 -7.01 -15.90
CA LYS A 195 -19.04 -7.68 -17.22
C LYS A 195 -19.04 -6.72 -18.41
N ALA A 196 -19.47 -5.47 -18.19
CA ALA A 196 -19.37 -4.35 -19.12
C ALA A 196 -19.41 -3.06 -18.31
N SER A 197 -18.66 -2.04 -18.74
CA SER A 197 -18.69 -0.74 -18.06
C SER A 197 -20.08 -0.10 -18.27
N PRO A 198 -21.04 -0.18 -17.35
CA PRO A 198 -22.13 0.77 -17.35
C PRO A 198 -21.59 2.01 -16.64
N PHE A 199 -21.54 3.13 -17.34
CA PHE A 199 -21.57 4.43 -16.69
C PHE A 199 -22.92 4.52 -15.96
N VAL A 200 -23.02 3.96 -14.78
CA VAL A 200 -24.10 4.27 -13.85
C VAL A 200 -23.64 5.53 -13.14
N ALA A 201 -24.19 6.66 -13.58
CA ALA A 201 -24.10 7.89 -12.80
C ALA A 201 -24.93 7.66 -11.53
N ALA A 202 -24.30 7.22 -10.45
CA ALA A 202 -24.93 7.20 -9.14
C ALA A 202 -25.05 8.65 -8.68
N GLU A 203 -26.27 9.15 -8.57
CA GLU A 203 -26.56 10.46 -7.99
C GLU A 203 -26.46 10.35 -6.47
N GLY A 204 -25.26 10.55 -5.92
CA GLY A 204 -24.97 10.53 -4.49
C GLY A 204 -24.72 9.11 -3.93
N GLY A 205 -23.86 9.02 -2.93
CA GLY A 205 -23.54 7.77 -2.24
C GLY A 205 -24.22 7.66 -0.88
N THR A 206 -24.34 6.44 -0.36
CA THR A 206 -24.90 6.16 0.98
C THR A 206 -23.83 6.21 2.08
N GLY A 207 -22.56 6.39 1.72
CA GLY A 207 -21.45 6.52 2.64
C GLY A 207 -21.35 7.86 3.35
N GLU A 208 -20.38 7.99 4.23
CA GLU A 208 -20.08 9.20 4.99
C GLU A 208 -19.86 10.39 4.03
N ALA A 209 -20.42 11.55 4.37
CA ALA A 209 -20.40 12.76 3.56
C ALA A 209 -20.94 12.59 2.11
N GLY A 210 -21.77 11.56 1.86
CA GLY A 210 -22.36 11.31 0.54
C GLY A 210 -21.40 10.61 -0.44
N LEU A 211 -20.31 10.00 0.05
CA LEU A 211 -19.40 9.22 -0.77
C LEU A 211 -20.04 7.91 -1.23
N LEU A 212 -19.68 7.46 -2.43
CA LEU A 212 -20.05 6.14 -2.92
C LEU A 212 -19.37 5.05 -2.10
N VAL A 213 -20.13 4.01 -1.77
CA VAL A 213 -19.63 2.77 -1.17
C VAL A 213 -19.89 1.60 -2.11
N ALA A 214 -19.24 0.46 -1.83
CA ALA A 214 -19.36 -0.72 -2.70
C ALA A 214 -20.83 -1.15 -2.92
N ALA A 215 -21.68 -1.02 -1.90
CA ALA A 215 -23.11 -1.35 -1.98
C ALA A 215 -23.88 -0.49 -2.98
N ASP A 216 -23.47 0.75 -3.22
CA ASP A 216 -24.12 1.65 -4.19
C ASP A 216 -23.84 1.24 -5.65
N LEU A 217 -22.84 0.39 -5.89
CA LEU A 217 -22.36 -0.02 -7.20
C LEU A 217 -22.83 -1.40 -7.64
N VAL A 218 -23.50 -2.14 -6.76
CA VAL A 218 -23.99 -3.51 -7.04
C VAL A 218 -25.52 -3.54 -7.03
N SER A 219 -26.13 -4.42 -7.84
CA SER A 219 -27.58 -4.58 -7.91
C SER A 219 -27.96 -5.99 -8.39
N GLY A 220 -29.13 -6.48 -7.99
CA GLY A 220 -29.66 -7.77 -8.42
C GLY A 220 -28.75 -8.95 -8.08
N GLU A 221 -28.48 -9.84 -9.03
CA GLU A 221 -27.61 -11.02 -8.84
C GLU A 221 -26.19 -10.63 -8.41
N THR A 222 -25.67 -9.52 -8.91
CA THR A 222 -24.36 -8.99 -8.50
C THR A 222 -24.34 -8.61 -7.02
N GLU A 223 -25.41 -8.00 -6.51
CA GLU A 223 -25.56 -7.66 -5.11
C GLU A 223 -25.63 -8.90 -4.20
N GLU A 224 -26.40 -9.92 -4.64
CA GLU A 224 -26.49 -11.18 -3.92
C GLU A 224 -25.14 -11.90 -3.86
N ASN A 225 -24.42 -11.97 -4.97
CA ASN A 225 -23.09 -12.56 -5.05
C ASN A 225 -22.07 -11.77 -4.18
N TRP A 226 -22.06 -10.44 -4.27
CA TRP A 226 -21.23 -9.56 -3.46
C TRP A 226 -21.48 -9.78 -1.98
N THR A 227 -22.73 -9.76 -1.56
CA THR A 227 -23.13 -9.95 -0.16
C THR A 227 -22.71 -11.34 0.35
N ARG A 228 -22.98 -12.40 -0.42
CA ARG A 228 -22.62 -13.77 -0.05
C ARG A 228 -21.11 -13.97 0.11
N VAL A 229 -20.34 -13.50 -0.87
CA VAL A 229 -18.87 -13.67 -0.83
C VAL A 229 -18.25 -12.85 0.30
N ASN A 230 -18.75 -11.63 0.55
CA ASN A 230 -18.30 -10.83 1.69
C ASN A 230 -18.68 -11.46 3.03
N PHE A 231 -19.85 -12.09 3.14
CA PHE A 231 -20.24 -12.82 4.34
C PHE A 231 -19.24 -13.95 4.66
N HIS A 232 -18.76 -14.68 3.65
CA HIS A 232 -17.70 -15.66 3.84
C HIS A 232 -16.37 -15.00 4.25
N LEU A 233 -16.02 -13.89 3.63
CA LEU A 233 -14.81 -13.14 3.95
C LEU A 233 -14.82 -12.64 5.41
N ASP A 234 -15.97 -12.20 5.92
CA ASP A 234 -16.12 -11.73 7.30
C ASP A 234 -15.95 -12.85 8.35
N THR A 235 -15.89 -14.13 7.93
CA THR A 235 -15.61 -15.26 8.84
C THR A 235 -14.12 -15.53 9.03
N VAL A 236 -13.24 -14.76 8.40
CA VAL A 236 -11.80 -14.95 8.54
C VAL A 236 -11.32 -14.46 9.90
N GLU A 237 -10.43 -15.23 10.51
CA GLU A 237 -9.81 -14.85 11.78
C GLU A 237 -8.44 -14.17 11.54
N ASP A 238 -8.07 -13.26 12.42
CA ASP A 238 -6.80 -12.51 12.34
C ASP A 238 -5.59 -13.43 12.17
N LEU A 239 -5.52 -14.51 12.96
CA LEU A 239 -4.41 -15.46 12.90
C LEU A 239 -4.36 -16.25 11.58
N GLU A 240 -5.49 -16.43 10.91
CA GLU A 240 -5.52 -17.05 9.58
C GLU A 240 -4.95 -16.12 8.50
N LEU A 241 -5.16 -14.80 8.65
CA LEU A 241 -4.60 -13.80 7.76
C LEU A 241 -3.09 -13.67 7.92
N ILE A 242 -2.63 -13.42 9.14
CA ILE A 242 -1.20 -13.14 9.39
C ILE A 242 -0.30 -14.37 9.34
N GLY A 243 -0.88 -15.61 9.43
CA GLY A 243 -0.11 -16.87 9.40
C GLY A 243 0.70 -17.10 10.68
N PRO A 244 1.65 -18.07 10.65
CA PRO A 244 2.01 -18.96 9.55
C PRO A 244 1.20 -20.27 9.46
N THR A 245 0.23 -20.49 10.36
CA THR A 245 -0.40 -21.80 10.60
C THR A 245 -1.15 -22.39 9.42
N ILE A 246 -1.68 -21.56 8.53
CA ILE A 246 -2.40 -22.01 7.33
C ILE A 246 -1.89 -21.25 6.10
N THR A 247 -1.81 -21.90 4.96
CA THR A 247 -1.35 -21.25 3.73
C THR A 247 -2.44 -20.35 3.14
N PRO A 248 -2.11 -19.29 2.38
CA PRO A 248 -3.09 -18.48 1.65
C PRO A 248 -4.03 -19.30 0.76
N ALA A 249 -3.51 -20.33 0.08
CA ALA A 249 -4.31 -21.21 -0.76
C ALA A 249 -5.31 -22.06 0.06
N THR A 250 -4.90 -22.56 1.23
CA THR A 250 -5.80 -23.27 2.15
C THR A 250 -6.87 -22.34 2.70
N LEU A 251 -6.51 -21.10 3.06
CA LEU A 251 -7.45 -20.09 3.52
C LEU A 251 -8.51 -19.78 2.45
N LEU A 252 -8.09 -19.56 1.21
CA LEU A 252 -9.01 -19.32 0.10
C LEU A 252 -9.97 -20.48 -0.13
N THR A 253 -9.47 -21.72 -0.05
CA THR A 253 -10.31 -22.93 -0.19
C THR A 253 -11.31 -23.01 0.96
N ARG A 254 -10.94 -22.69 2.19
CA ARG A 254 -11.85 -22.67 3.34
C ARG A 254 -12.95 -21.62 3.16
N LEU A 255 -12.58 -20.40 2.78
CA LEU A 255 -13.53 -19.29 2.65
C LEU A 255 -14.47 -19.46 1.44
N PHE A 256 -13.94 -19.93 0.32
CA PHE A 256 -14.61 -19.86 -0.97
C PHE A 256 -14.74 -21.22 -1.67
N HIS A 257 -14.85 -22.34 -0.91
CA HIS A 257 -14.90 -23.68 -1.49
C HIS A 257 -16.07 -23.87 -2.49
N GLU A 258 -17.21 -23.21 -2.26
CA GLU A 258 -18.37 -23.28 -3.17
C GLU A 258 -18.13 -22.51 -4.47
N GLU A 259 -17.28 -21.50 -4.45
CA GLU A 259 -16.88 -20.68 -5.59
C GLU A 259 -15.83 -21.36 -6.48
N ASN A 260 -15.11 -22.39 -5.96
CA ASN A 260 -13.96 -23.01 -6.59
C ASN A 260 -12.88 -21.97 -6.99
N PRO A 261 -12.20 -21.35 -6.04
CA PRO A 261 -11.26 -20.27 -6.30
C PRO A 261 -10.14 -20.72 -7.25
N ARG A 262 -9.95 -19.99 -8.34
CA ARG A 262 -8.82 -20.17 -9.25
C ARG A 262 -7.66 -19.34 -8.74
N ILE A 263 -6.56 -19.98 -8.45
CA ILE A 263 -5.37 -19.39 -7.87
C ILE A 263 -4.31 -19.22 -8.97
N PHE A 264 -3.60 -18.10 -8.96
CA PHE A 264 -2.51 -17.79 -9.89
C PHE A 264 -1.16 -17.83 -9.17
N ASP A 265 -0.08 -17.61 -9.92
CA ASP A 265 1.26 -17.58 -9.36
C ASP A 265 1.42 -16.42 -8.38
N ALA A 266 2.02 -16.71 -7.22
CA ALA A 266 2.28 -15.72 -6.20
C ALA A 266 3.42 -14.78 -6.63
N GLN A 267 3.26 -13.49 -6.39
CA GLN A 267 4.31 -12.48 -6.55
C GLN A 267 5.03 -12.29 -5.22
N ARG A 268 6.34 -12.47 -5.23
CA ARG A 268 7.19 -12.11 -4.08
C ARG A 268 7.29 -10.60 -3.95
N VAL A 269 7.31 -10.13 -2.71
CA VAL A 269 7.53 -8.71 -2.39
C VAL A 269 8.70 -8.58 -1.42
N GLU A 270 9.43 -7.48 -1.48
CA GLU A 270 10.55 -7.21 -0.59
C GLU A 270 10.63 -5.71 -0.26
N PHE A 271 11.29 -5.38 0.84
CA PHE A 271 11.65 -4.00 1.09
C PHE A 271 12.71 -3.55 0.09
N GLY A 272 12.46 -2.43 -0.62
CA GLY A 272 13.44 -1.90 -1.55
C GLY A 272 13.24 -0.42 -1.86
N CYS A 273 14.30 0.36 -1.69
CA CYS A 273 14.32 1.77 -2.04
C CYS A 273 15.01 1.98 -3.39
N SER A 274 14.44 2.87 -4.20
CA SER A 274 14.98 3.27 -5.51
C SER A 274 15.70 4.64 -5.47
N CYS A 275 16.10 5.12 -4.27
CA CYS A 275 16.86 6.37 -4.17
C CYS A 275 18.27 6.20 -4.74
N SER A 276 18.82 7.27 -5.28
CA SER A 276 20.18 7.34 -5.79
C SER A 276 20.67 8.77 -5.73
N GLU A 277 22.00 8.96 -5.79
CA GLU A 277 22.61 10.28 -5.86
C GLU A 277 22.07 11.09 -7.05
N GLU A 278 21.89 10.45 -8.19
CA GLU A 278 21.34 11.08 -9.40
C GLU A 278 19.93 11.63 -9.17
N LYS A 279 19.04 10.86 -8.51
CA LYS A 279 17.69 11.33 -8.15
C LYS A 279 17.72 12.49 -7.16
N VAL A 280 18.68 12.50 -6.25
CA VAL A 280 18.89 13.64 -5.34
C VAL A 280 19.34 14.86 -6.14
N ARG A 281 20.30 14.73 -7.06
CA ARG A 281 20.71 15.82 -7.97
C ARG A 281 19.53 16.36 -8.78
N GLN A 282 18.73 15.47 -9.36
CA GLN A 282 17.53 15.86 -10.09
C GLN A 282 16.53 16.61 -9.21
N SER A 283 16.34 16.19 -7.97
CA SER A 283 15.48 16.89 -7.02
C SER A 283 16.03 18.27 -6.64
N LEU A 284 17.33 18.44 -6.60
CA LEU A 284 17.98 19.71 -6.28
C LEU A 284 18.06 20.65 -7.50
N SER A 285 17.89 20.16 -8.72
CA SER A 285 17.98 20.96 -9.95
C SER A 285 16.95 22.08 -10.08
N ILE A 286 15.87 22.03 -9.30
CA ILE A 286 14.82 23.07 -9.27
C ILE A 286 15.20 24.28 -8.41
N TYR A 287 16.23 24.17 -7.55
CA TYR A 287 16.61 25.22 -6.62
C TYR A 287 17.60 26.20 -7.25
N SER A 288 17.41 27.49 -6.97
CA SER A 288 18.33 28.54 -7.43
C SER A 288 19.70 28.45 -6.71
N ALA A 289 20.74 29.09 -7.27
CA ALA A 289 22.04 29.17 -6.62
C ALA A 289 21.97 29.73 -5.20
N LYS A 290 21.07 30.70 -4.95
CA LYS A 290 20.85 31.28 -3.62
C LYS A 290 20.25 30.27 -2.64
N ASP A 291 19.30 29.44 -3.11
CA ASP A 291 18.72 28.40 -2.26
C ASP A 291 19.76 27.33 -1.93
N ILE A 292 20.58 26.92 -2.90
CA ILE A 292 21.68 25.97 -2.71
C ILE A 292 22.70 26.54 -1.71
N GLU A 293 23.03 27.85 -1.79
CA GLU A 293 23.93 28.50 -0.85
C GLU A 293 23.40 28.39 0.61
N THR A 294 22.09 28.55 0.80
CA THR A 294 21.48 28.41 2.14
C THR A 294 21.46 26.99 2.68
N MET A 295 21.50 25.97 1.79
CA MET A 295 21.58 24.54 2.13
C MET A 295 23.03 24.07 2.27
N THR A 296 24.01 24.87 1.88
CA THR A 296 25.43 24.48 1.85
C THR A 296 26.02 24.51 3.25
N THR A 297 26.65 23.41 3.65
CA THR A 297 27.40 23.29 4.90
C THR A 297 28.70 24.08 4.87
N GLU A 298 29.34 24.25 6.02
CA GLU A 298 30.70 24.89 6.12
C GLU A 298 31.75 24.16 5.28
N ALA A 299 31.54 22.87 5.00
CA ALA A 299 32.44 22.07 4.15
C ALA A 299 32.19 22.26 2.63
N GLY A 300 31.25 23.12 2.23
CA GLY A 300 30.91 23.37 0.82
C GLY A 300 30.05 22.27 0.17
N THR A 301 29.37 21.48 0.98
CA THR A 301 28.53 20.36 0.53
C THR A 301 27.06 20.60 0.85
N VAL A 302 26.17 20.04 0.03
CA VAL A 302 24.75 19.90 0.34
C VAL A 302 24.48 18.45 0.72
N THR A 303 23.77 18.24 1.83
CA THR A 303 23.40 16.90 2.30
C THR A 303 21.92 16.64 2.09
N ALA A 304 21.56 15.39 1.80
CA ALA A 304 20.18 14.94 1.67
C ALA A 304 20.01 13.54 2.23
N ASP A 305 18.95 13.34 3.00
CA ASP A 305 18.59 12.05 3.56
C ASP A 305 17.34 11.50 2.89
N CYS A 306 17.40 10.25 2.46
CA CYS A 306 16.23 9.58 1.94
C CYS A 306 15.24 9.26 3.06
N GLN A 307 14.07 9.85 3.02
CA GLN A 307 13.03 9.64 4.04
C GLN A 307 12.53 8.19 4.10
N PHE A 308 12.69 7.39 3.04
CA PHE A 308 12.22 6.00 3.02
C PHE A 308 13.22 4.99 3.59
N CYS A 309 14.53 5.22 3.44
CA CYS A 309 15.54 4.23 3.83
C CYS A 309 16.71 4.81 4.62
N GLY A 310 16.67 6.10 4.96
CA GLY A 310 17.75 6.74 5.73
C GLY A 310 19.09 6.88 5.00
N ALA A 311 19.17 6.54 3.70
CA ALA A 311 20.41 6.71 2.93
C ALA A 311 20.81 8.18 2.91
N HIS A 312 22.06 8.44 3.29
CA HIS A 312 22.64 9.77 3.39
C HIS A 312 23.48 10.07 2.14
N TYR A 313 23.22 11.20 1.50
CA TYR A 313 23.93 11.68 0.31
C TYR A 313 24.66 12.99 0.63
N VAL A 314 25.89 13.10 0.18
CA VAL A 314 26.72 14.29 0.32
C VAL A 314 27.17 14.72 -1.09
N LEU A 315 26.76 15.90 -1.50
CA LEU A 315 26.96 16.43 -2.84
C LEU A 315 27.79 17.73 -2.79
N ASP A 316 28.67 17.94 -3.75
CA ASP A 316 29.35 19.23 -3.89
C ASP A 316 28.31 20.30 -4.30
N ALA A 317 28.20 21.36 -3.49
CA ALA A 317 27.23 22.44 -3.71
C ALA A 317 27.38 23.09 -5.09
N LYS A 318 28.56 23.06 -5.70
CA LYS A 318 28.84 23.63 -7.03
C LYS A 318 28.29 22.79 -8.18
N THR A 319 27.92 21.52 -7.89
CA THR A 319 27.46 20.55 -8.91
C THR A 319 25.95 20.28 -8.85
N VAL A 320 25.22 21.05 -8.05
CA VAL A 320 23.75 20.90 -7.87
C VAL A 320 23.06 22.26 -7.99
N GLY A 321 21.76 22.23 -8.29
CA GLY A 321 20.95 23.44 -8.51
C GLY A 321 20.68 23.72 -9.96
N PHE A 322 19.80 24.70 -10.21
CA PHE A 322 19.33 25.06 -11.56
C PHE A 322 20.47 25.51 -12.51
N ASP A 323 21.50 26.17 -11.95
CA ASP A 323 22.65 26.70 -12.70
C ASP A 323 23.85 25.76 -12.70
N ALA A 324 23.71 24.54 -12.15
CA ALA A 324 24.80 23.57 -12.17
C ALA A 324 25.03 23.13 -13.61
N ALA A 325 26.29 23.32 -14.10
CA ALA A 325 26.66 22.82 -15.42
C ALA A 325 26.42 21.31 -15.47
N ASP A 326 25.73 20.85 -16.51
CA ASP A 326 25.60 19.44 -16.83
C ASP A 326 27.00 18.83 -16.89
N GLY A 327 27.34 18.04 -15.85
CA GLY A 327 28.65 17.41 -15.70
C GLY A 327 28.67 16.00 -16.28
#